data_061a3fdb24e9080578e01ab8d0bb1c77
#
_entry.id   061a3fdb24e9080578e01ab8d0bb1c77
#
_cell.length_a   1.000
_cell.length_b   1.000
_cell.length_c   1.000
_cell.angle_alpha   90.00
_cell.angle_beta   90.00
_cell.angle_gamma   90.00
#
_symmetry.space_group_name_H-M   'P 1'
#
loop_
_entity.id
_entity.type
_entity.pdbx_description
1 polymer ?
#
loop_
_entity_poly.entity_id
_entity_poly.type
_entity_poly.pdbx_seq_one_letter_code
_entity_poly.pdbx_strand_id
1 'polypeptide(L)'
;KELLQSIDLEKTYEDLSEEIKITKSQAKNKRNIKRLKLIESFITSGNKPEWMILEVLPILPPDLRPLVPLEGGRFATSDLNDLYRRVINRNNRLKRLLELKAPDIIVRNEKRMLQESVDALLDNGRRGRAITGTNKRPLKSLADMIKGKGGRLSLIHISEPTRPDEI
;
A
#
# COMPACT_ATOMS: atom_id res chain seq x y z
N LYS A 1 4.38 -8.67 -13.57
CA LYS A 1 5.55 -8.93 -12.74
C LYS A 1 6.75 -9.31 -13.61
N GLU A 2 6.60 -10.27 -14.49
CA GLU A 2 7.64 -10.75 -15.42
C GLU A 2 8.29 -9.60 -16.20
N LEU A 3 7.50 -8.69 -16.78
CA LEU A 3 8.00 -7.51 -17.48
C LEU A 3 8.84 -6.56 -16.60
N LEU A 4 8.57 -6.52 -15.29
CA LEU A 4 9.37 -5.73 -14.36
C LEU A 4 10.65 -6.47 -13.93
N GLN A 5 10.63 -7.80 -13.94
CA GLN A 5 11.81 -8.63 -13.68
C GLN A 5 12.82 -8.56 -14.84
N SER A 6 12.34 -8.39 -16.08
CA SER A 6 13.21 -8.32 -17.24
C SER A 6 13.88 -6.96 -17.47
N ILE A 7 13.55 -5.95 -16.65
CA ILE A 7 14.16 -4.62 -16.75
C ILE A 7 15.53 -4.62 -16.10
N ASP A 8 16.56 -4.36 -16.91
CA ASP A 8 17.88 -4.01 -16.44
C ASP A 8 17.89 -2.52 -16.07
N LEU A 9 18.04 -2.22 -14.77
CA LEU A 9 17.98 -0.85 -14.26
C LEU A 9 19.19 -0.02 -14.71
N GLU A 10 20.39 -0.60 -14.71
CA GLU A 10 21.62 0.11 -15.05
C GLU A 10 21.60 0.50 -16.53
N LYS A 11 21.31 -0.46 -17.39
CA LYS A 11 21.19 -0.21 -18.84
C LYS A 11 20.10 0.80 -19.17
N THR A 12 18.93 0.69 -18.51
CA THR A 12 17.82 1.64 -18.72
C THR A 12 18.18 3.04 -18.23
N TYR A 13 19.00 3.17 -17.19
CA TYR A 13 19.50 4.45 -16.69
C TYR A 13 20.42 5.10 -17.73
N GLU A 14 21.36 4.35 -18.31
CA GLU A 14 22.27 4.82 -19.36
C GLU A 14 21.49 5.27 -20.59
N ASP A 15 20.60 4.42 -21.12
CA ASP A 15 19.78 4.71 -22.30
C ASP A 15 18.95 6.00 -22.12
N LEU A 16 18.31 6.19 -20.95
CA LEU A 16 17.55 7.40 -20.66
C LEU A 16 18.43 8.63 -20.49
N SER A 17 19.62 8.48 -19.92
CA SER A 17 20.58 9.57 -19.77
C SER A 17 21.06 10.08 -21.13
N GLU A 18 21.34 9.17 -22.07
CA GLU A 18 21.69 9.52 -23.45
C GLU A 18 20.50 10.13 -24.19
N GLU A 19 19.31 9.56 -24.07
CA GLU A 19 18.11 10.09 -24.72
C GLU A 19 17.79 11.53 -24.28
N ILE A 20 18.02 11.86 -23.01
CA ILE A 20 17.84 13.22 -22.48
C ILE A 20 18.79 14.22 -23.15
N LYS A 21 20.04 13.82 -23.43
CA LYS A 21 21.03 14.67 -24.09
C LYS A 21 20.69 14.94 -25.55
N ILE A 22 20.12 13.97 -26.25
CA ILE A 22 19.81 14.05 -27.69
C ILE A 22 18.44 14.73 -27.94
N THR A 23 17.49 14.59 -27.03
CA THR A 23 16.09 15.01 -27.23
C THR A 23 15.93 16.52 -27.11
N LYS A 24 15.48 17.19 -28.18
CA LYS A 24 15.16 18.63 -28.21
C LYS A 24 13.75 18.93 -27.68
N SER A 25 12.86 17.94 -27.55
CA SER A 25 11.48 18.15 -27.09
C SER A 25 11.40 18.32 -25.58
N GLN A 26 10.99 19.48 -25.13
CA GLN A 26 10.87 19.83 -23.71
C GLN A 26 9.90 18.91 -22.93
N ALA A 27 8.77 18.52 -23.56
CA ALA A 27 7.79 17.61 -22.94
C ALA A 27 8.34 16.19 -22.77
N LYS A 28 9.07 15.68 -23.78
CA LYS A 28 9.69 14.35 -23.73
C LYS A 28 10.82 14.35 -22.70
N ASN A 29 11.62 15.40 -22.67
CA ASN A 29 12.70 15.56 -21.69
C ASN A 29 12.20 15.57 -20.25
N LYS A 30 11.10 16.29 -19.96
CA LYS A 30 10.47 16.31 -18.63
C LYS A 30 9.98 14.92 -18.19
N ARG A 31 9.49 14.10 -19.11
CA ARG A 31 9.07 12.70 -18.80
C ARG A 31 10.29 11.83 -18.53
N ASN A 32 11.32 11.92 -19.36
CA ASN A 32 12.53 11.12 -19.22
C ASN A 32 13.26 11.44 -17.90
N ILE A 33 13.35 12.70 -17.51
CA ILE A 33 13.93 13.12 -16.23
C ILE A 33 13.16 12.49 -15.05
N LYS A 34 11.80 12.45 -15.11
CA LYS A 34 11.02 11.80 -14.05
C LYS A 34 11.27 10.30 -13.97
N ARG A 35 11.39 9.63 -15.13
CA ARG A 35 11.72 8.19 -15.20
C ARG A 35 13.13 7.92 -14.70
N LEU A 36 14.09 8.75 -15.09
CA LEU A 36 15.50 8.65 -14.66
C LEU A 36 15.60 8.73 -13.13
N LYS A 37 14.96 9.73 -12.50
CA LYS A 37 14.92 9.87 -11.04
C LYS A 37 14.30 8.67 -10.34
N LEU A 38 13.28 8.05 -10.95
CA LEU A 38 12.66 6.85 -10.39
C LEU A 38 13.62 5.66 -10.43
N ILE A 39 14.31 5.46 -11.57
CA ILE A 39 15.29 4.38 -11.74
C ILE A 39 16.48 4.57 -10.82
N GLU A 40 17.00 5.78 -10.72
CA GLU A 40 18.05 6.15 -9.78
C GLU A 40 17.67 5.82 -8.33
N SER A 41 16.41 6.11 -7.93
CA SER A 41 15.90 5.77 -6.61
C SER A 41 15.86 4.27 -6.38
N PHE A 42 15.52 3.45 -7.39
CA PHE A 42 15.57 1.99 -7.28
C PHE A 42 17.00 1.48 -7.14
N ILE A 43 17.94 1.99 -7.93
CA ILE A 43 19.35 1.59 -7.86
C ILE A 43 19.92 1.96 -6.47
N THR A 44 19.71 3.18 -6.01
CA THR A 44 20.25 3.67 -4.73
C THR A 44 19.65 2.94 -3.53
N SER A 45 18.36 2.60 -3.57
CA SER A 45 17.68 1.89 -2.47
C SER A 45 17.89 0.38 -2.48
N GLY A 46 18.41 -0.20 -3.58
CA GLY A 46 18.52 -1.65 -3.77
C GLY A 46 17.18 -2.37 -3.90
N ASN A 47 16.07 -1.64 -4.03
CA ASN A 47 14.75 -2.22 -4.22
C ASN A 47 14.55 -2.70 -5.66
N LYS A 48 13.91 -3.86 -5.81
CA LYS A 48 13.58 -4.40 -7.13
C LYS A 48 12.21 -3.88 -7.59
N PRO A 49 12.06 -3.44 -8.86
CA PRO A 49 10.79 -2.95 -9.39
C PRO A 49 9.65 -3.97 -9.30
N GLU A 50 9.95 -5.26 -9.40
CA GLU A 50 9.00 -6.36 -9.28
C GLU A 50 8.29 -6.44 -7.93
N TRP A 51 8.91 -5.90 -6.86
CA TRP A 51 8.33 -5.88 -5.52
C TRP A 51 7.13 -4.93 -5.39
N MET A 52 6.92 -4.04 -6.35
CA MET A 52 5.72 -3.21 -6.41
C MET A 52 4.45 -4.03 -6.68
N ILE A 53 4.58 -5.26 -7.18
CA ILE A 53 3.46 -6.16 -7.45
C ILE A 53 3.43 -7.24 -6.37
N LEU A 54 2.49 -7.10 -5.44
CA LEU A 54 2.26 -8.05 -4.37
C LEU A 54 1.46 -9.25 -4.91
N GLU A 55 1.98 -10.45 -4.75
CA GLU A 55 1.25 -11.71 -5.00
C GLU A 55 0.61 -12.22 -3.70
N VAL A 56 1.28 -12.01 -2.58
CA VAL A 56 0.83 -12.37 -1.26
C VAL A 56 0.72 -11.10 -0.42
N LEU A 57 -0.44 -10.88 0.18
CA LEU A 57 -0.67 -9.76 1.07
C LEU A 57 -0.27 -10.17 2.49
N PRO A 58 0.70 -9.49 3.13
CA PRO A 58 1.06 -9.77 4.51
C PRO A 58 -0.08 -9.38 5.46
N ILE A 59 -0.33 -10.26 6.44
CA ILE A 59 -1.37 -10.06 7.44
C ILE A 59 -0.72 -9.80 8.79
N LEU A 60 -1.17 -8.75 9.48
CA LEU A 60 -0.72 -8.44 10.82
C LEU A 60 -1.18 -9.53 11.81
N PRO A 61 -0.34 -9.98 12.76
CA PRO A 61 -0.73 -10.93 13.79
C PRO A 61 -1.97 -10.47 14.59
N PRO A 62 -2.82 -11.39 15.06
CA PRO A 62 -4.04 -11.05 15.81
C PRO A 62 -3.80 -10.19 17.05
N ASP A 63 -2.70 -10.41 17.77
CA ASP A 63 -2.33 -9.66 18.96
C ASP A 63 -2.11 -8.16 18.69
N LEU A 64 -1.68 -7.82 17.47
CA LEU A 64 -1.49 -6.44 17.04
C LEU A 64 -2.76 -5.78 16.48
N ARG A 65 -3.86 -6.55 16.33
CA ARG A 65 -5.20 -6.08 15.90
C ARG A 65 -6.30 -6.70 16.78
N PRO A 66 -6.26 -6.47 18.08
CA PRO A 66 -7.08 -7.22 19.04
C PRO A 66 -8.57 -7.02 18.81
N LEU A 67 -9.33 -8.06 19.18
CA LEU A 67 -10.76 -8.07 19.31
C LEU A 67 -11.09 -8.25 20.79
N VAL A 68 -11.56 -7.19 21.44
CA VAL A 68 -11.80 -7.18 22.89
C VAL A 68 -13.30 -7.20 23.15
N PRO A 69 -13.82 -8.18 23.92
CA PRO A 69 -15.21 -8.17 24.36
C PRO A 69 -15.44 -7.03 25.36
N LEU A 70 -16.53 -6.30 25.17
CA LEU A 70 -17.01 -5.28 26.08
C LEU A 70 -18.23 -5.79 26.85
N GLU A 71 -18.55 -5.15 27.99
CA GLU A 71 -19.78 -5.40 28.71
C GLU A 71 -21.01 -5.19 27.80
N GLY A 72 -22.00 -6.08 27.90
CA GLY A 72 -23.20 -6.06 27.07
C GLY A 72 -23.08 -6.77 25.71
N GLY A 73 -22.11 -7.69 25.53
CA GLY A 73 -21.99 -8.53 24.32
C GLY A 73 -21.50 -7.80 23.08
N ARG A 74 -20.97 -6.59 23.21
CA ARG A 74 -20.32 -5.85 22.13
C ARG A 74 -18.83 -6.16 22.08
N PHE A 75 -18.26 -6.04 20.90
CA PHE A 75 -16.82 -6.18 20.70
C PHE A 75 -16.20 -4.86 20.24
N ALA A 76 -15.13 -4.46 20.93
CA ALA A 76 -14.24 -3.42 20.40
C ALA A 76 -13.22 -4.09 19.50
N THR A 77 -13.12 -3.61 18.27
CA THR A 77 -12.20 -4.17 17.27
C THR A 77 -11.33 -3.09 16.67
N SER A 78 -10.13 -3.46 16.26
CA SER A 78 -9.26 -2.60 15.46
C SER A 78 -9.88 -2.33 14.09
N ASP A 79 -9.75 -1.10 13.58
CA ASP A 79 -10.19 -0.72 12.25
C ASP A 79 -9.57 -1.62 11.16
N LEU A 80 -8.37 -2.16 11.40
CA LEU A 80 -7.69 -3.08 10.49
C LEU A 80 -8.50 -4.37 10.24
N ASN A 81 -9.21 -4.88 11.24
CA ASN A 81 -10.03 -6.08 11.07
C ASN A 81 -11.16 -5.84 10.07
N ASP A 82 -11.77 -4.66 10.05
CA ASP A 82 -12.79 -4.31 9.06
C ASP A 82 -12.19 -4.16 7.65
N LEU A 83 -11.00 -3.56 7.53
CA LEU A 83 -10.30 -3.43 6.27
C LEU A 83 -9.87 -4.79 5.71
N TYR A 84 -9.32 -5.70 6.52
CA TYR A 84 -9.02 -7.08 6.10
C TYR A 84 -10.28 -7.83 5.67
N ARG A 85 -11.35 -7.74 6.43
CA ARG A 85 -12.64 -8.35 6.08
C ARG A 85 -13.14 -7.88 4.72
N ARG A 86 -12.99 -6.59 4.40
CA ARG A 86 -13.37 -6.04 3.09
C ARG A 86 -12.54 -6.65 1.96
N VAL A 87 -11.23 -6.76 2.13
CA VAL A 87 -10.33 -7.39 1.15
C VAL A 87 -10.72 -8.86 0.94
N ILE A 88 -10.91 -9.62 2.00
CA ILE A 88 -11.28 -11.04 1.92
C ILE A 88 -12.62 -11.22 1.20
N ASN A 89 -13.64 -10.44 1.57
CA ASN A 89 -14.97 -10.52 0.96
C ASN A 89 -14.92 -10.18 -0.56
N ARG A 90 -14.15 -9.15 -0.96
CA ARG A 90 -13.97 -8.80 -2.37
C ARG A 90 -13.22 -9.89 -3.12
N ASN A 91 -12.18 -10.45 -2.53
CA ASN A 91 -11.43 -11.54 -3.13
C ASN A 91 -12.29 -12.79 -3.35
N ASN A 92 -13.06 -13.20 -2.33
CA ASN A 92 -13.97 -14.34 -2.42
C ASN A 92 -15.06 -14.11 -3.49
N ARG A 93 -15.59 -12.89 -3.56
CA ARG A 93 -16.56 -12.52 -4.59
C ARG A 93 -15.95 -12.58 -5.99
N LEU A 94 -14.74 -12.05 -6.17
CA LEU A 94 -14.03 -12.13 -7.45
C LEU A 94 -13.77 -13.59 -7.86
N LYS A 95 -13.33 -14.44 -6.92
CA LYS A 95 -13.12 -15.86 -7.17
C LYS A 95 -14.40 -16.53 -7.66
N ARG A 96 -15.52 -16.29 -6.99
CA ARG A 96 -16.82 -16.84 -7.38
C ARG A 96 -17.28 -16.35 -8.75
N LEU A 97 -17.05 -15.07 -9.09
CA LEU A 97 -17.39 -14.53 -10.41
C LEU A 97 -16.55 -15.17 -11.52
N LEU A 98 -15.28 -15.47 -11.26
CA LEU A 98 -14.41 -16.16 -12.21
C LEU A 98 -14.84 -17.61 -12.41
N GLU A 99 -15.22 -18.33 -11.36
CA GLU A 99 -15.75 -19.70 -11.42
C GLU A 99 -17.05 -19.77 -12.21
N LEU A 100 -17.92 -18.78 -12.06
CA LEU A 100 -19.20 -18.68 -12.80
C LEU A 100 -19.03 -18.15 -14.23
N LYS A 101 -17.80 -17.87 -14.69
CA LYS A 101 -17.53 -17.28 -16.01
C LYS A 101 -18.37 -16.02 -16.28
N ALA A 102 -18.49 -15.15 -15.28
CA ALA A 102 -19.26 -13.91 -15.41
C ALA A 102 -18.71 -13.00 -16.54
N PRO A 103 -19.53 -12.10 -17.10
CA PRO A 103 -19.11 -11.16 -18.14
C PRO A 103 -17.90 -10.34 -17.73
N ASP A 104 -16.98 -10.09 -18.67
CA ASP A 104 -15.70 -9.39 -18.42
C ASP A 104 -15.87 -8.02 -17.75
N ILE A 105 -16.94 -7.31 -18.06
CA ILE A 105 -17.22 -5.99 -17.47
C ILE A 105 -17.38 -6.10 -15.96
N ILE A 106 -18.11 -7.13 -15.49
CA ILE A 106 -18.34 -7.37 -14.05
C ILE A 106 -17.03 -7.79 -13.38
N VAL A 107 -16.28 -8.70 -14.01
CA VAL A 107 -14.98 -9.15 -13.50
C VAL A 107 -13.98 -8.00 -13.38
N ARG A 108 -13.88 -7.15 -14.40
CA ARG A 108 -13.01 -5.96 -14.37
C ARG A 108 -13.41 -4.98 -13.27
N ASN A 109 -14.69 -4.76 -13.07
CA ASN A 109 -15.17 -3.89 -12.01
C ASN A 109 -14.83 -4.46 -10.61
N GLU A 110 -15.03 -5.76 -10.40
CA GLU A 110 -14.70 -6.38 -9.12
C GLU A 110 -13.17 -6.39 -8.85
N LYS A 111 -12.33 -6.60 -9.89
CA LYS A 111 -10.88 -6.43 -9.78
C LYS A 111 -10.50 -5.02 -9.35
N ARG A 112 -11.13 -3.99 -9.90
CA ARG A 112 -10.93 -2.60 -9.51
C ARG A 112 -11.33 -2.37 -8.04
N MET A 113 -12.48 -2.90 -7.62
CA MET A 113 -12.95 -2.77 -6.25
C MET A 113 -12.08 -3.53 -5.24
N LEU A 114 -11.51 -4.67 -5.65
CA LEU A 114 -10.52 -5.38 -4.84
C LEU A 114 -9.25 -4.53 -4.66
N GLN A 115 -8.74 -3.94 -5.76
CA GLN A 115 -7.58 -3.05 -5.69
C GLN A 115 -7.85 -1.85 -4.77
N GLU A 116 -9.01 -1.22 -4.86
CA GLU A 116 -9.41 -0.13 -3.97
C GLU A 116 -9.43 -0.57 -2.49
N SER A 117 -9.86 -1.79 -2.21
CA SER A 117 -9.86 -2.34 -0.84
C SER A 117 -8.45 -2.56 -0.30
N VAL A 118 -7.52 -3.00 -1.16
CA VAL A 118 -6.09 -3.16 -0.80
C VAL A 118 -5.43 -1.80 -0.62
N ASP A 119 -5.70 -0.84 -1.51
CA ASP A 119 -5.19 0.53 -1.39
C ASP A 119 -5.63 1.17 -0.05
N ALA A 120 -6.89 0.97 0.34
CA ALA A 120 -7.41 1.46 1.62
C ALA A 120 -6.80 0.74 2.83
N LEU A 121 -6.48 -0.54 2.74
CA LEU A 121 -5.78 -1.27 3.79
C LEU A 121 -4.37 -0.72 4.02
N LEU A 122 -3.66 -0.40 2.95
CA LEU A 122 -2.29 0.10 3.02
C LEU A 122 -2.22 1.58 3.45
N ASP A 123 -2.98 2.46 2.80
CA ASP A 123 -3.02 3.91 3.11
C ASP A 123 -4.39 4.50 2.74
N ASN A 124 -5.32 4.47 3.67
CA ASN A 124 -6.71 4.91 3.45
C ASN A 124 -6.79 6.42 3.19
N GLY A 125 -7.42 6.79 2.09
CA GLY A 125 -7.60 8.19 1.70
C GLY A 125 -6.48 8.78 0.83
N ARG A 126 -5.40 8.04 0.57
CA ARG A 126 -4.33 8.51 -0.31
C ARG A 126 -4.76 8.61 -1.78
N ARG A 127 -5.62 7.71 -2.21
CA ARG A 127 -6.06 7.57 -3.62
C ARG A 127 -7.56 7.83 -3.80
N GLY A 128 -8.06 8.91 -3.25
CA GLY A 128 -9.45 9.27 -3.37
C GLY A 128 -10.17 9.39 -2.02
N ARG A 129 -11.48 9.17 -2.01
CA ARG A 129 -12.28 9.29 -0.79
C ARG A 129 -11.97 8.17 0.18
N ALA A 130 -11.63 8.53 1.41
CA ALA A 130 -11.35 7.57 2.47
C ALA A 130 -12.58 6.72 2.81
N ILE A 131 -12.35 5.44 3.08
CA ILE A 131 -13.36 4.53 3.59
C ILE A 131 -13.62 4.89 5.06
N THR A 132 -14.90 5.09 5.40
CA THR A 132 -15.34 5.50 6.74
C THR A 132 -16.05 4.36 7.45
N GLY A 133 -15.96 4.37 8.78
CA GLY A 133 -16.75 3.53 9.67
C GLY A 133 -18.17 4.07 9.91
N THR A 134 -18.88 3.47 10.85
CA THR A 134 -20.27 3.82 11.24
C THR A 134 -20.41 5.30 11.66
N ASN A 135 -19.40 5.87 12.31
CA ASN A 135 -19.40 7.25 12.80
C ASN A 135 -18.87 8.26 11.77
N LYS A 136 -18.87 7.95 10.47
CA LYS A 136 -18.31 8.78 9.40
C LYS A 136 -16.81 9.12 9.58
N ARG A 137 -16.14 8.53 10.57
CA ARG A 137 -14.70 8.68 10.79
C ARG A 137 -13.95 7.79 9.80
N PRO A 138 -12.88 8.28 9.14
CA PRO A 138 -12.04 7.44 8.30
C PRO A 138 -11.40 6.33 9.13
N LEU A 139 -11.39 5.11 8.57
CA LEU A 139 -10.76 3.95 9.20
C LEU A 139 -9.24 4.11 9.17
N LYS A 140 -8.57 3.76 10.28
CA LYS A 140 -7.11 3.77 10.37
C LYS A 140 -6.52 2.63 9.54
N SER A 141 -5.71 2.99 8.55
CA SER A 141 -4.96 2.05 7.70
C SER A 141 -3.67 1.58 8.35
N LEU A 142 -2.95 0.66 7.70
CA LEU A 142 -1.63 0.22 8.14
C LEU A 142 -0.64 1.40 8.23
N ALA A 143 -0.64 2.31 7.25
CA ALA A 143 0.21 3.50 7.27
C ALA A 143 -0.09 4.39 8.47
N ASP A 144 -1.37 4.59 8.82
CA ASP A 144 -1.79 5.40 9.98
C ASP A 144 -1.42 4.74 11.31
N MET A 145 -1.31 3.41 11.35
CA MET A 145 -0.88 2.68 12.55
C MET A 145 0.63 2.80 12.81
N ILE A 146 1.42 3.14 11.78
CA ILE A 146 2.88 3.21 11.87
C ILE A 146 3.35 4.65 12.05
N LYS A 147 2.82 5.59 11.23
CA LYS A 147 3.27 6.98 11.15
C LYS A 147 2.44 7.95 12.00
N GLY A 148 3.04 9.11 12.30
CA GLY A 148 2.37 10.21 13.00
C GLY A 148 2.40 10.08 14.53
N LYS A 149 1.90 11.10 15.25
CA LYS A 149 1.90 11.16 16.72
C LYS A 149 1.19 9.99 17.40
N GLY A 150 0.13 9.47 16.80
CA GLY A 150 -0.61 8.30 17.29
C GLY A 150 -0.13 6.98 16.73
N GLY A 151 0.93 6.98 15.94
CA GLY A 151 1.51 5.78 15.34
C GLY A 151 2.41 5.02 16.31
N ARG A 152 2.51 3.70 16.12
CA ARG A 152 3.28 2.83 17.02
C ARG A 152 4.76 3.20 17.09
N LEU A 153 5.38 3.61 15.97
CA LEU A 153 6.79 4.02 15.97
C LEU A 153 7.01 5.31 16.76
N SER A 154 6.09 6.27 16.72
CA SER A 154 6.19 7.50 17.49
C SER A 154 6.04 7.24 18.99
N LEU A 155 5.14 6.34 19.38
CA LEU A 155 4.91 5.99 20.80
C LEU A 155 6.11 5.27 21.42
N ILE A 156 6.87 4.50 20.67
CA ILE A 156 8.09 3.84 21.16
C ILE A 156 9.12 4.89 21.60
N HIS A 157 9.30 5.96 20.86
CA HIS A 157 10.21 7.04 21.20
C HIS A 157 9.75 7.91 22.38
N ILE A 158 8.45 7.99 22.64
CA ILE A 158 7.89 8.76 23.76
C ILE A 158 7.92 7.96 25.07
N SER A 159 7.86 6.64 24.98
CA SER A 159 7.81 5.74 26.14
C SER A 159 9.18 5.29 26.63
N GLU A 160 10.26 5.64 25.98
CA GLU A 160 11.61 5.40 26.48
C GLU A 160 11.95 6.50 27.50
N PRO A 161 11.92 6.21 28.83
CA PRO A 161 12.40 7.19 29.80
C PRO A 161 13.89 7.41 29.55
N THR A 162 14.25 8.64 29.21
CA THR A 162 15.64 9.09 29.28
C THR A 162 16.17 8.68 30.65
N ARG A 163 17.07 7.70 30.69
CA ARG A 163 17.76 7.33 31.93
C ARG A 163 18.49 8.56 32.44
N PRO A 164 18.27 8.99 33.70
CA PRO A 164 18.96 10.13 34.25
C PRO A 164 20.41 9.82 34.67
N ASP A 165 20.99 8.73 34.22
CA ASP A 165 22.23 8.18 34.77
C ASP A 165 23.46 8.44 33.89
N GLU A 166 23.45 9.45 33.04
CA GLU A 166 24.65 9.93 32.34
C GLU A 166 24.81 11.45 32.54
N ILE A 167 25.19 11.86 33.76
CA ILE A 167 25.89 13.10 34.05
C ILE A 167 27.15 12.77 34.77
#